data_3a922c67efe81544bddcdc259f3ad5b5
#
_entry.id   3a922c67efe81544bddcdc259f3ad5b5
#
_cell.length_a   1.000
_cell.length_b   1.000
_cell.length_c   1.000
_cell.angle_alpha   90.00
_cell.angle_beta   90.00
_cell.angle_gamma   90.00
#
_symmetry.space_group_name_H-M   'P 1'
#
loop_
_entity.id
_entity.type
_entity.pdbx_description
1 polymer ?
#
loop_
_entity_poly.entity_id
_entity_poly.type
_entity_poly.pdbx_seq_one_letter_code
_entity_poly.pdbx_strand_id
1 'polypeptide(L)'
;TPAEVLELEEKLTDRYLCDFSVFQSILDHWAIDQSFPIIPIDRLDEKPDRRAVLVDLTCDSDGKVSHYISALEDKTFLPVHSLDGTQPYYLGFFLMGAYQDIMGDTHNLFGRVAEVHVYADAEEPDNFWIERVIPGAAVHEMLAQVQYFPNDLNRRMSDIVKRKIDAGVIRPKLGMEILGQYVACFNDTTYCDARSGPASTGERSNGDRSGG
;
A
#
# COMPACT_ATOMS: atom_id res chain seq x y z
N THR A 1 -35.22 -8.67 -0.81
CA THR A 1 -35.10 -7.45 0.02
C THR A 1 -35.51 -6.25 -0.84
N PRO A 2 -36.36 -5.30 -0.36
CA PRO A 2 -36.67 -4.09 -1.12
C PRO A 2 -35.42 -3.29 -1.45
N ALA A 3 -35.38 -2.67 -2.65
CA ALA A 3 -34.22 -1.91 -3.12
C ALA A 3 -33.80 -0.78 -2.16
N GLU A 4 -34.78 -0.15 -1.51
CA GLU A 4 -34.55 0.92 -0.52
C GLU A 4 -33.79 0.43 0.73
N VAL A 5 -34.00 -0.83 1.13
CA VAL A 5 -33.28 -1.43 2.28
C VAL A 5 -31.84 -1.73 1.88
N LEU A 6 -31.59 -2.23 0.68
CA LEU A 6 -30.24 -2.47 0.16
C LEU A 6 -29.45 -1.16 0.04
N GLU A 7 -30.09 -0.10 -0.47
CA GLU A 7 -29.47 1.22 -0.55
C GLU A 7 -29.14 1.80 0.84
N LEU A 8 -30.01 1.57 1.85
CA LEU A 8 -29.76 1.99 3.22
C LEU A 8 -28.62 1.19 3.85
N GLU A 9 -28.57 -0.13 3.63
CA GLU A 9 -27.49 -0.99 4.09
C GLU A 9 -26.14 -0.55 3.50
N GLU A 10 -26.09 -0.21 2.21
CA GLU A 10 -24.89 0.31 1.56
C GLU A 10 -24.45 1.64 2.17
N LYS A 11 -25.37 2.57 2.43
CA LYS A 11 -25.07 3.85 3.08
C LYS A 11 -24.58 3.72 4.54
N LEU A 12 -24.95 2.64 5.22
CA LEU A 12 -24.53 2.37 6.61
C LEU A 12 -23.27 1.50 6.71
N THR A 13 -22.73 1.07 5.57
CA THR A 13 -21.52 0.25 5.52
C THR A 13 -20.28 1.14 5.67
N ASP A 14 -19.34 0.72 6.50
CA ASP A 14 -18.05 1.40 6.68
C ASP A 14 -17.23 1.36 5.38
N ARG A 15 -16.34 2.33 5.19
CA ARG A 15 -15.36 2.31 4.10
C ARG A 15 -13.96 2.10 4.69
N TYR A 16 -13.31 1.03 4.28
CA TYR A 16 -11.94 0.73 4.68
C TYR A 16 -11.01 1.13 3.54
N LEU A 17 -10.23 2.19 3.77
CA LEU A 17 -9.18 2.62 2.87
C LEU A 17 -8.00 1.65 2.99
N CYS A 18 -7.70 0.96 1.90
CA CYS A 18 -6.66 -0.06 1.83
C CYS A 18 -5.47 0.46 1.02
N ASP A 19 -4.27 0.10 1.44
CA ASP A 19 -3.02 0.53 0.82
C ASP A 19 -2.70 -0.30 -0.44
N PHE A 20 -3.49 -0.13 -1.47
CA PHE A 20 -3.33 -0.76 -2.78
C PHE A 20 -4.05 0.05 -3.87
N SER A 21 -3.90 -0.35 -5.12
CA SER A 21 -4.66 0.15 -6.27
C SER A 21 -5.44 -0.99 -6.91
N VAL A 22 -6.75 -0.81 -7.09
CA VAL A 22 -7.63 -1.74 -7.82
C VAL A 22 -7.12 -1.91 -9.26
N PHE A 23 -6.74 -0.80 -9.89
CA PHE A 23 -6.30 -0.78 -11.30
C PHE A 23 -4.97 -1.48 -11.51
N GLN A 24 -4.08 -1.43 -10.52
CA GLN A 24 -2.77 -2.06 -10.60
C GLN A 24 -2.80 -3.54 -10.18
N SER A 25 -3.53 -3.87 -9.11
CA SER A 25 -3.42 -5.17 -8.45
C SER A 25 -4.57 -6.13 -8.74
N ILE A 26 -5.78 -5.63 -9.02
CA ILE A 26 -6.97 -6.44 -9.31
C ILE A 26 -7.76 -5.86 -10.48
N LEU A 27 -7.08 -5.56 -11.58
CA LEU A 27 -7.67 -4.91 -12.75
C LEU A 27 -8.92 -5.59 -13.27
N ASP A 28 -8.95 -6.93 -13.29
CA ASP A 28 -10.11 -7.70 -13.80
C ASP A 28 -11.36 -7.50 -12.94
N HIS A 29 -11.21 -7.13 -11.66
CA HIS A 29 -12.37 -6.78 -10.84
C HIS A 29 -13.08 -5.55 -11.40
N TRP A 30 -12.31 -4.51 -11.77
CA TRP A 30 -12.84 -3.28 -12.37
C TRP A 30 -13.27 -3.48 -13.83
N ALA A 31 -12.46 -4.18 -14.62
CA ALA A 31 -12.64 -4.23 -16.06
C ALA A 31 -13.75 -5.20 -16.51
N ILE A 32 -13.97 -6.31 -15.78
CA ILE A 32 -14.88 -7.39 -16.19
C ILE A 32 -15.69 -7.97 -15.01
N ASP A 33 -15.82 -7.24 -13.90
CA ASP A 33 -16.56 -7.67 -12.71
C ASP A 33 -16.05 -9.01 -12.11
N GLN A 34 -14.76 -9.34 -12.27
CA GLN A 34 -14.18 -10.55 -11.70
C GLN A 34 -14.18 -10.47 -10.17
N SER A 35 -14.83 -11.42 -9.52
CA SER A 35 -14.79 -11.55 -8.07
C SER A 35 -13.58 -12.37 -7.62
N PHE A 36 -12.88 -11.90 -6.60
CA PHE A 36 -11.79 -12.60 -5.94
C PHE A 36 -12.14 -12.94 -4.49
N PRO A 37 -11.67 -14.08 -3.95
CA PRO A 37 -11.81 -14.35 -2.52
C PRO A 37 -11.01 -13.31 -1.72
N ILE A 38 -11.67 -12.64 -0.79
CA ILE A 38 -11.05 -11.62 0.08
C ILE A 38 -11.45 -11.93 1.52
N ILE A 39 -10.47 -12.04 2.40
CA ILE A 39 -10.71 -12.25 3.83
C ILE A 39 -9.69 -11.46 4.66
N PRO A 40 -10.04 -11.08 5.90
CA PRO A 40 -9.05 -10.71 6.90
C PRO A 40 -8.08 -11.86 7.14
N ILE A 41 -6.78 -11.57 7.21
CA ILE A 41 -5.73 -12.54 7.59
C ILE A 41 -5.17 -12.28 8.98
N ASP A 42 -5.63 -11.21 9.63
CA ASP A 42 -5.42 -10.91 11.04
C ASP A 42 -6.65 -11.29 11.87
N ARG A 43 -6.44 -11.54 13.16
CA ARG A 43 -7.52 -11.75 14.14
C ARG A 43 -8.45 -12.90 13.73
N LEU A 44 -7.87 -13.99 13.22
CA LEU A 44 -8.61 -15.14 12.67
C LEU A 44 -9.44 -15.89 13.72
N ASP A 45 -9.14 -15.73 14.99
CA ASP A 45 -9.85 -16.28 16.14
C ASP A 45 -10.98 -15.37 16.66
N GLU A 46 -11.12 -14.17 16.09
CA GLU A 46 -12.15 -13.22 16.46
C GLU A 46 -13.28 -13.19 15.43
N LYS A 47 -14.50 -12.96 15.91
CA LYS A 47 -15.64 -12.79 15.01
C LYS A 47 -15.64 -11.35 14.48
N PRO A 48 -15.68 -11.12 13.17
CA PRO A 48 -15.86 -9.80 12.59
C PRO A 48 -17.10 -9.10 13.12
N ASP A 49 -16.95 -7.84 13.51
CA ASP A 49 -17.99 -7.01 14.16
C ASP A 49 -18.42 -5.83 13.27
N ARG A 50 -17.80 -5.65 12.10
CA ARG A 50 -18.08 -4.59 11.14
C ARG A 50 -18.38 -5.13 9.74
N ARG A 51 -18.97 -4.26 8.92
CA ARG A 51 -19.18 -4.48 7.49
C ARG A 51 -18.53 -3.34 6.75
N ALA A 52 -17.67 -3.63 5.78
CA ALA A 52 -16.98 -2.61 5.04
C ALA A 52 -17.00 -2.85 3.53
N VAL A 53 -16.99 -1.75 2.79
CA VAL A 53 -16.57 -1.70 1.40
C VAL A 53 -15.10 -1.32 1.39
N LEU A 54 -14.28 -2.08 0.67
CA LEU A 54 -12.86 -1.77 0.50
C LEU A 54 -12.71 -0.72 -0.59
N VAL A 55 -11.95 0.32 -0.30
CA VAL A 55 -11.58 1.36 -1.25
C VAL A 55 -10.07 1.46 -1.34
N ASP A 56 -9.56 1.78 -2.51
CA ASP A 56 -8.14 1.89 -2.76
C ASP A 56 -7.60 3.32 -2.52
N LEU A 57 -6.30 3.52 -2.77
CA LEU A 57 -5.64 4.82 -2.61
C LEU A 57 -5.85 5.77 -3.80
N THR A 58 -6.43 5.30 -4.91
CA THR A 58 -6.61 6.16 -6.07
C THR A 58 -7.68 7.23 -5.81
N CYS A 59 -7.60 8.35 -6.52
CA CYS A 59 -8.64 9.38 -6.44
C CYS A 59 -9.86 9.07 -7.32
N ASP A 60 -9.85 7.94 -8.02
CA ASP A 60 -10.94 7.51 -8.88
C ASP A 60 -12.08 6.90 -8.06
N SER A 61 -13.32 7.25 -8.38
CA SER A 61 -14.52 6.71 -7.71
C SER A 61 -14.70 5.21 -7.93
N ASP A 62 -14.09 4.65 -8.96
CA ASP A 62 -14.12 3.21 -9.30
C ASP A 62 -13.05 2.40 -8.55
N GLY A 63 -12.16 3.07 -7.82
CA GLY A 63 -11.14 2.44 -6.96
C GLY A 63 -11.75 1.78 -5.73
N LYS A 64 -12.67 0.84 -5.92
CA LYS A 64 -13.38 0.11 -4.85
C LYS A 64 -13.64 -1.34 -5.22
N VAL A 65 -13.79 -2.19 -4.21
CA VAL A 65 -14.29 -3.56 -4.39
C VAL A 65 -15.78 -3.56 -4.12
N SER A 66 -16.58 -3.79 -5.16
CA SER A 66 -18.04 -3.69 -5.11
C SER A 66 -18.74 -5.03 -4.86
N HIS A 67 -18.05 -6.16 -5.09
CA HIS A 67 -18.61 -7.50 -4.97
C HIS A 67 -17.68 -8.42 -4.20
N TYR A 68 -18.25 -9.21 -3.29
CA TYR A 68 -17.52 -10.13 -2.41
C TYR A 68 -18.10 -11.53 -2.51
N ILE A 69 -17.23 -12.53 -2.68
CA ILE A 69 -17.63 -13.93 -2.71
C ILE A 69 -18.12 -14.35 -1.31
N SER A 70 -19.30 -14.95 -1.27
CA SER A 70 -19.87 -15.55 -0.06
C SER A 70 -20.43 -16.92 -0.39
N ALA A 71 -20.46 -17.80 0.61
CA ALA A 71 -20.97 -19.17 0.43
C ALA A 71 -22.46 -19.26 0.05
N LEU A 72 -23.23 -18.21 0.25
CA LEU A 72 -24.68 -18.23 0.09
C LEU A 72 -25.20 -17.25 -0.97
N GLU A 73 -24.60 -16.07 -1.10
CA GLU A 73 -25.01 -15.00 -2.03
C GLU A 73 -23.86 -14.04 -2.26
N ASP A 74 -23.82 -13.37 -3.40
CA ASP A 74 -22.91 -12.25 -3.63
C ASP A 74 -23.23 -11.11 -2.66
N LYS A 75 -22.24 -10.63 -1.95
CA LYS A 75 -22.36 -9.55 -0.97
C LYS A 75 -21.76 -8.27 -1.49
N THR A 76 -22.34 -7.16 -1.09
CA THR A 76 -21.84 -5.81 -1.37
C THR A 76 -20.87 -5.29 -0.29
N PHE A 77 -20.58 -6.10 0.73
CA PHE A 77 -19.68 -5.76 1.83
C PHE A 77 -18.88 -6.97 2.30
N LEU A 78 -17.71 -6.70 2.88
CA LEU A 78 -16.86 -7.68 3.55
C LEU A 78 -17.09 -7.60 5.07
N PRO A 79 -17.27 -8.74 5.76
CA PRO A 79 -17.17 -8.78 7.21
C PRO A 79 -15.73 -8.52 7.65
N VAL A 80 -15.52 -7.53 8.51
CA VAL A 80 -14.18 -7.09 8.98
C VAL A 80 -14.24 -6.78 10.49
N HIS A 81 -13.08 -6.55 11.09
CA HIS A 81 -12.99 -6.16 12.49
C HIS A 81 -12.85 -4.65 12.62
N SER A 82 -13.37 -4.08 13.72
CA SER A 82 -13.14 -2.67 14.03
C SER A 82 -11.66 -2.34 14.14
N LEU A 83 -11.24 -1.19 13.61
CA LEU A 83 -9.88 -0.70 13.66
C LEU A 83 -9.70 0.25 14.85
N ASP A 84 -8.65 0.05 15.63
CA ASP A 84 -8.27 0.95 16.74
C ASP A 84 -7.17 1.95 16.33
N GLY A 85 -6.59 1.77 15.13
CA GLY A 85 -5.54 2.62 14.60
C GLY A 85 -4.16 2.41 15.24
N THR A 86 -4.00 1.43 16.12
CA THR A 86 -2.73 1.17 16.83
C THR A 86 -1.86 0.13 16.11
N GLN A 87 -2.49 -0.79 15.40
CA GLN A 87 -1.84 -1.88 14.70
C GLN A 87 -2.27 -1.92 13.22
N PRO A 88 -1.38 -2.34 12.31
CA PRO A 88 -1.77 -2.67 10.95
C PRO A 88 -2.87 -3.74 10.96
N TYR A 89 -3.75 -3.69 9.96
CA TYR A 89 -4.78 -4.70 9.75
C TYR A 89 -4.66 -5.23 8.32
N TYR A 90 -4.42 -6.51 8.16
CA TYR A 90 -4.12 -7.11 6.88
C TYR A 90 -5.30 -7.88 6.29
N LEU A 91 -5.52 -7.68 5.00
CA LEU A 91 -6.51 -8.38 4.20
C LEU A 91 -5.78 -9.22 3.13
N GLY A 92 -6.19 -10.45 2.96
CA GLY A 92 -5.71 -11.32 1.90
C GLY A 92 -6.67 -11.31 0.71
N PHE A 93 -6.13 -11.07 -0.47
CA PHE A 93 -6.80 -11.24 -1.76
C PHE A 93 -6.23 -12.51 -2.40
N PHE A 94 -7.06 -13.48 -2.70
CA PHE A 94 -6.61 -14.80 -3.12
C PHE A 94 -6.99 -15.13 -4.56
N LEU A 95 -6.29 -16.10 -5.14
CA LEU A 95 -6.52 -16.62 -6.49
C LEU A 95 -6.42 -15.56 -7.60
N MET A 96 -5.62 -14.54 -7.37
CA MET A 96 -5.27 -13.52 -8.33
C MET A 96 -3.79 -13.69 -8.76
N GLY A 97 -3.31 -12.86 -9.64
CA GLY A 97 -1.91 -12.85 -10.07
C GLY A 97 -1.74 -13.19 -11.54
N ALA A 98 -2.33 -14.27 -12.03
CA ALA A 98 -2.31 -14.55 -13.47
C ALA A 98 -2.88 -13.38 -14.26
N TYR A 99 -2.05 -12.77 -15.10
CA TYR A 99 -2.34 -11.58 -15.92
C TYR A 99 -2.49 -10.24 -15.16
N GLN A 100 -2.77 -10.21 -13.86
CA GLN A 100 -2.99 -8.96 -13.15
C GLN A 100 -1.75 -8.05 -13.21
N ASP A 101 -0.55 -8.61 -13.00
CA ASP A 101 0.72 -7.85 -13.06
C ASP A 101 1.03 -7.30 -14.47
N ILE A 102 0.64 -8.03 -15.52
CA ILE A 102 0.92 -7.64 -16.90
C ILE A 102 -0.12 -6.65 -17.42
N MET A 103 -1.38 -6.82 -17.06
CA MET A 103 -2.48 -5.97 -17.52
C MET A 103 -2.74 -4.80 -16.57
N GLY A 104 -2.14 -4.80 -15.37
CA GLY A 104 -2.31 -3.75 -14.38
C GLY A 104 -1.94 -2.38 -14.91
N ASP A 105 -2.74 -1.38 -14.55
CA ASP A 105 -2.56 0.02 -14.92
C ASP A 105 -1.96 0.81 -13.75
N THR A 106 -0.99 1.65 -14.06
CA THR A 106 -0.34 2.55 -13.07
C THR A 106 -1.17 3.82 -12.83
N HIS A 107 -2.48 3.68 -12.71
CA HIS A 107 -3.41 4.77 -12.45
C HIS A 107 -2.99 5.59 -11.24
N ASN A 108 -2.99 6.91 -11.35
CA ASN A 108 -2.47 7.86 -10.37
C ASN A 108 -1.00 7.61 -9.96
N LEU A 109 -0.22 6.97 -10.79
CA LEU A 109 1.18 6.62 -10.57
C LEU A 109 1.42 5.64 -9.40
N PHE A 110 0.42 4.86 -9.00
CA PHE A 110 0.64 3.70 -8.16
C PHE A 110 1.30 2.60 -8.98
N GLY A 111 2.51 2.22 -8.61
CA GLY A 111 3.32 1.28 -9.37
C GLY A 111 3.09 -0.17 -8.95
N ARG A 112 3.84 -1.08 -9.59
CA ARG A 112 3.83 -2.49 -9.24
C ARG A 112 4.19 -2.69 -7.77
N VAL A 113 3.44 -3.54 -7.07
CA VAL A 113 3.68 -3.92 -5.68
C VAL A 113 4.90 -4.83 -5.54
N ALA A 114 5.41 -4.97 -4.31
CA ALA A 114 6.46 -5.95 -4.03
C ALA A 114 5.91 -7.39 -4.19
N GLU A 115 6.77 -8.29 -4.68
CA GLU A 115 6.44 -9.68 -4.95
C GLU A 115 7.34 -10.60 -4.15
N VAL A 116 6.76 -11.64 -3.58
CA VAL A 116 7.49 -12.64 -2.79
C VAL A 116 7.14 -14.03 -3.30
N HIS A 117 8.15 -14.78 -3.72
CA HIS A 117 7.99 -16.19 -4.10
C HIS A 117 8.15 -17.06 -2.86
N VAL A 118 7.08 -17.72 -2.47
CA VAL A 118 7.03 -18.58 -1.29
C VAL A 118 6.71 -20.01 -1.74
N TYR A 119 7.48 -20.95 -1.23
CA TYR A 119 7.25 -22.38 -1.40
C TYR A 119 6.89 -23.00 -0.06
N ALA A 120 5.83 -23.78 -0.04
CA ALA A 120 5.44 -24.58 1.11
C ALA A 120 5.76 -26.06 0.86
N ASP A 121 6.14 -26.77 1.90
CA ASP A 121 6.30 -28.23 1.84
C ASP A 121 4.91 -28.89 1.78
N ALA A 122 4.73 -29.80 0.82
CA ALA A 122 3.45 -30.50 0.65
C ALA A 122 3.15 -31.48 1.79
N GLU A 123 4.19 -32.01 2.46
CA GLU A 123 4.08 -32.97 3.57
C GLU A 123 4.04 -32.28 4.94
N GLU A 124 4.66 -31.08 5.05
CA GLU A 124 4.70 -30.26 6.25
C GLU A 124 4.24 -28.81 5.92
N PRO A 125 2.93 -28.55 5.87
CA PRO A 125 2.39 -27.24 5.41
C PRO A 125 2.85 -26.02 6.22
N ASP A 126 3.25 -26.22 7.49
CA ASP A 126 3.81 -25.18 8.35
C ASP A 126 5.27 -24.85 8.00
N ASN A 127 5.91 -25.69 7.18
CA ASN A 127 7.27 -25.50 6.70
C ASN A 127 7.26 -24.81 5.34
N PHE A 128 7.77 -23.58 5.29
CA PHE A 128 7.87 -22.81 4.06
C PHE A 128 9.22 -22.11 3.96
N TRP A 129 9.60 -21.75 2.73
CA TRP A 129 10.77 -20.89 2.50
C TRP A 129 10.50 -19.82 1.46
N ILE A 130 11.18 -18.70 1.61
CA ILE A 130 11.15 -17.60 0.65
C ILE A 130 12.28 -17.82 -0.34
N GLU A 131 11.93 -18.06 -1.60
CA GLU A 131 12.91 -18.21 -2.67
C GLU A 131 13.42 -16.87 -3.14
N ARG A 132 12.51 -15.92 -3.33
CA ARG A 132 12.83 -14.64 -3.95
C ARG A 132 11.93 -13.52 -3.43
N VAL A 133 12.52 -12.34 -3.27
CA VAL A 133 11.79 -11.09 -3.04
C VAL A 133 12.12 -10.13 -4.19
N ILE A 134 11.09 -9.62 -4.86
CA ILE A 134 11.20 -8.65 -5.94
C ILE A 134 10.61 -7.33 -5.42
N PRO A 135 11.38 -6.24 -5.37
CA PRO A 135 10.87 -4.95 -4.95
C PRO A 135 9.74 -4.47 -5.86
N GLY A 136 8.79 -3.76 -5.31
CA GLY A 136 7.82 -3.00 -6.08
C GLY A 136 8.47 -1.84 -6.85
N ALA A 137 7.69 -1.19 -7.68
CA ALA A 137 8.15 -0.03 -8.43
C ALA A 137 8.46 1.15 -7.51
N ALA A 138 9.59 1.79 -7.72
CA ALA A 138 9.98 2.99 -7.00
C ALA A 138 9.39 4.26 -7.62
N VAL A 139 9.29 5.33 -6.83
CA VAL A 139 8.78 6.64 -7.27
C VAL A 139 9.45 7.12 -8.56
N HIS A 140 10.77 6.94 -8.70
CA HIS A 140 11.49 7.39 -9.90
C HIS A 140 11.08 6.65 -11.17
N GLU A 141 10.68 5.38 -11.07
CA GLU A 141 10.20 4.59 -12.21
C GLU A 141 8.85 5.12 -12.69
N MET A 142 7.96 5.46 -11.76
CA MET A 142 6.65 6.04 -12.09
C MET A 142 6.78 7.45 -12.66
N LEU A 143 7.65 8.29 -12.08
CA LEU A 143 7.94 9.61 -12.60
C LEU A 143 8.51 9.57 -14.02
N ALA A 144 9.37 8.59 -14.33
CA ALA A 144 9.94 8.41 -15.66
C ALA A 144 8.86 8.11 -16.73
N GLN A 145 7.79 7.38 -16.39
CA GLN A 145 6.67 7.11 -17.30
C GLN A 145 5.97 8.41 -17.77
N VAL A 146 5.96 9.44 -16.94
CA VAL A 146 5.39 10.76 -17.24
C VAL A 146 6.49 11.80 -17.56
N GLN A 147 7.68 11.34 -17.96
CA GLN A 147 8.81 12.14 -18.46
C GLN A 147 9.46 13.07 -17.41
N TYR A 148 9.35 12.74 -16.13
CA TYR A 148 10.11 13.38 -15.05
C TYR A 148 11.28 12.48 -14.67
N PHE A 149 12.49 12.84 -15.11
CA PHE A 149 13.68 12.04 -14.87
C PHE A 149 14.45 12.52 -13.63
N PRO A 150 14.93 11.60 -12.77
CA PRO A 150 15.62 11.94 -11.51
C PRO A 150 16.78 12.92 -11.67
N ASN A 151 17.60 12.75 -12.72
CA ASN A 151 18.74 13.62 -12.96
C ASN A 151 18.34 15.09 -13.21
N ASP A 152 17.25 15.31 -13.96
CA ASP A 152 16.76 16.65 -14.23
C ASP A 152 16.11 17.27 -12.99
N LEU A 153 15.38 16.48 -12.23
CA LEU A 153 14.76 16.91 -10.99
C LEU A 153 15.82 17.27 -9.95
N ASN A 154 16.87 16.44 -9.80
CA ASN A 154 18.01 16.69 -8.93
C ASN A 154 18.75 17.97 -9.30
N ARG A 155 19.01 18.19 -10.58
CA ARG A 155 19.66 19.41 -11.04
C ARG A 155 18.83 20.65 -10.66
N ARG A 156 17.52 20.63 -10.95
CA ARG A 156 16.62 21.74 -10.60
C ARG A 156 16.56 22.01 -9.11
N MET A 157 16.48 20.95 -8.29
CA MET A 157 16.47 21.11 -6.83
C MET A 157 17.82 21.65 -6.32
N SER A 158 18.93 21.16 -6.84
CA SER A 158 20.27 21.65 -6.50
C SER A 158 20.42 23.13 -6.82
N ASP A 159 19.92 23.59 -7.97
CA ASP A 159 19.94 25.01 -8.35
C ASP A 159 19.06 25.87 -7.40
N ILE A 160 17.92 25.34 -6.97
CA ILE A 160 17.06 26.03 -5.99
C ILE A 160 17.76 26.17 -4.64
N VAL A 161 18.30 25.06 -4.13
CA VAL A 161 19.01 25.02 -2.85
C VAL A 161 20.21 25.95 -2.88
N LYS A 162 21.02 25.91 -3.95
CA LYS A 162 22.16 26.82 -4.12
C LYS A 162 21.74 28.27 -4.05
N ARG A 163 20.73 28.70 -4.81
CA ARG A 163 20.21 30.08 -4.76
C ARG A 163 19.76 30.49 -3.36
N LYS A 164 19.14 29.59 -2.59
CA LYS A 164 18.70 29.87 -1.22
C LYS A 164 19.87 30.00 -0.25
N ILE A 165 20.96 29.23 -0.45
CA ILE A 165 22.21 29.35 0.33
C ILE A 165 22.90 30.69 0.00
N ASP A 166 23.05 31.01 -1.30
CA ASP A 166 23.69 32.22 -1.76
C ASP A 166 22.97 33.49 -1.27
N ALA A 167 21.64 33.41 -1.16
CA ALA A 167 20.79 34.47 -0.62
C ALA A 167 20.75 34.52 0.94
N GLY A 168 21.46 33.62 1.62
CA GLY A 168 21.48 33.56 3.09
C GLY A 168 20.19 33.08 3.75
N VAL A 169 19.25 32.51 2.98
CA VAL A 169 17.96 32.02 3.49
C VAL A 169 18.10 30.73 4.25
N ILE A 170 18.99 29.85 3.80
CA ILE A 170 19.30 28.57 4.46
C ILE A 170 20.81 28.40 4.62
N ARG A 171 21.21 27.67 5.67
CA ARG A 171 22.64 27.32 5.88
C ARG A 171 23.05 26.18 4.94
N PRO A 172 24.33 26.13 4.50
CA PRO A 172 24.81 25.07 3.61
C PRO A 172 24.53 23.65 4.13
N LYS A 173 24.69 23.39 5.43
CA LYS A 173 24.38 22.10 6.04
C LYS A 173 22.94 21.67 5.81
N LEU A 174 21.96 22.55 6.08
CA LEU A 174 20.55 22.30 5.86
C LEU A 174 20.26 22.06 4.36
N GLY A 175 20.92 22.82 3.48
CA GLY A 175 20.79 22.62 2.03
C GLY A 175 21.21 21.22 1.59
N MET A 176 22.30 20.69 2.14
CA MET A 176 22.76 19.33 1.85
C MET A 176 21.80 18.26 2.42
N GLU A 177 21.25 18.48 3.61
CA GLU A 177 20.24 17.59 4.22
C GLU A 177 18.97 17.54 3.35
N ILE A 178 18.46 18.68 2.88
CA ILE A 178 17.29 18.76 1.99
C ILE A 178 17.57 17.99 0.70
N LEU A 179 18.73 18.17 0.07
CA LEU A 179 19.07 17.46 -1.15
C LEU A 179 19.15 15.95 -0.93
N GLY A 180 19.76 15.53 0.19
CA GLY A 180 19.85 14.11 0.55
C GLY A 180 18.47 13.48 0.73
N GLN A 181 17.56 14.13 1.44
CA GLN A 181 16.17 13.66 1.61
C GLN A 181 15.42 13.63 0.29
N TYR A 182 15.55 14.67 -0.54
CA TYR A 182 14.90 14.72 -1.85
C TYR A 182 15.33 13.57 -2.77
N VAL A 183 16.62 13.24 -2.77
CA VAL A 183 17.14 12.10 -3.57
C VAL A 183 16.65 10.76 -3.00
N ALA A 184 16.58 10.64 -1.68
CA ALA A 184 16.12 9.41 -1.04
C ALA A 184 14.68 9.07 -1.43
N CYS A 185 13.78 10.07 -1.52
CA CYS A 185 12.38 9.87 -1.92
C CYS A 185 12.20 9.23 -3.30
N PHE A 186 13.18 9.30 -4.18
CA PHE A 186 13.08 8.64 -5.49
C PHE A 186 13.08 7.12 -5.42
N ASN A 187 13.61 6.55 -4.33
CA ASN A 187 13.67 5.11 -4.11
C ASN A 187 12.57 4.60 -3.19
N ASP A 188 11.68 5.49 -2.73
CA ASP A 188 10.53 5.09 -1.92
C ASP A 188 9.49 4.35 -2.77
N THR A 189 8.64 3.57 -2.12
CA THR A 189 7.45 2.98 -2.73
C THR A 189 6.44 4.07 -3.09
N THR A 190 5.54 3.78 -4.03
CA THR A 190 4.40 4.65 -4.34
C THR A 190 3.20 4.43 -3.41
N TYR A 191 3.30 3.48 -2.50
CA TYR A 191 2.31 3.15 -1.48
C TYR A 191 2.72 3.70 -0.11
N CYS A 192 1.82 3.62 0.87
CA CYS A 192 2.13 4.03 2.23
C CYS A 192 3.21 3.11 2.84
N ASP A 193 4.26 3.70 3.39
CA ASP A 193 5.25 2.96 4.17
C ASP A 193 5.05 3.28 5.66
N ALA A 194 4.69 2.28 6.44
CA ALA A 194 4.55 2.40 7.89
C ALA A 194 5.86 2.89 8.57
N ARG A 195 7.01 2.80 7.86
CA ARG A 195 8.32 3.28 8.34
C ARG A 195 8.55 4.77 8.06
N SER A 196 7.72 5.41 7.25
CA SER A 196 7.84 6.83 6.90
C SER A 196 7.09 7.78 7.84
N GLY A 197 6.56 7.31 8.96
CA GLY A 197 6.10 8.17 10.06
C GLY A 197 7.26 9.00 10.62
N PRO A 198 7.00 10.18 11.24
CA PRO A 198 8.05 11.02 11.80
C PRO A 198 8.92 10.16 12.73
N ALA A 199 10.22 10.11 12.43
CA ALA A 199 11.19 9.33 13.19
C ALA A 199 10.98 9.60 14.69
N SER A 200 10.48 8.60 15.42
CA SER A 200 10.48 8.67 16.87
C SER A 200 11.94 8.79 17.28
N THR A 201 12.31 9.92 17.82
CA THR A 201 13.61 10.12 18.50
C THR A 201 13.61 9.26 19.76
N GLY A 202 13.67 7.94 19.59
CA GLY A 202 13.86 6.98 20.64
C GLY A 202 15.33 6.92 20.97
N GLU A 203 15.72 7.57 22.06
CA GLU A 203 16.99 7.36 22.73
C GLU A 203 17.18 5.85 22.93
N ARG A 204 18.21 5.31 22.28
CA ARG A 204 18.70 3.98 22.61
C ARG A 204 19.37 4.10 23.99
N SER A 205 18.66 3.70 25.02
CA SER A 205 19.29 3.46 26.31
C SER A 205 20.31 2.34 26.15
N ASN A 206 21.56 2.72 26.22
CA ASN A 206 22.71 1.83 26.30
C ASN A 206 22.61 1.07 27.64
N GLY A 207 22.05 -0.13 27.66
CA GLY A 207 22.06 -1.04 28.78
C GLY A 207 23.46 -1.59 28.97
N ASP A 208 24.14 -1.01 29.92
CA ASP A 208 25.40 -1.43 30.55
C ASP A 208 25.33 -2.93 30.92
N ARG A 209 26.18 -3.74 30.31
CA ARG A 209 26.47 -5.10 30.79
C ARG A 209 27.83 -5.08 31.41
N SER A 210 27.86 -4.71 32.68
CA SER A 210 29.01 -5.02 33.54
C SER A 210 28.66 -6.20 34.44
N GLY A 211 29.41 -7.28 34.32
CA GLY A 211 30.10 -8.04 35.33
C GLY A 211 29.26 -8.96 36.25
N GLY A 212 29.67 -10.19 36.26
CA GLY A 212 29.37 -11.19 37.27
C GLY A 212 29.46 -12.60 36.72
#